data_0e23f912c0b11f272da2d428c9113c63
#
_entry.id   0e23f912c0b11f272da2d428c9113c63
#
_cell.length_a   1.000
_cell.length_b   1.000
_cell.length_c   1.000
_cell.angle_alpha   90.00
_cell.angle_beta   90.00
_cell.angle_gamma   90.00
#
_symmetry.space_group_name_H-M   'P 1'
#
loop_
_entity.id
_entity.type
_entity.pdbx_description
1 polymer ?
#
loop_
_entity_poly.entity_id
_entity_poly.type
_entity_poly.pdbx_seq_one_letter_code
_entity_poly.pdbx_strand_id
1 'polypeptide(L)' 'MSNQTNKLIINSLEYTFGSIHKASKQLHGVVNYSTLWRWKHNKQTPNLATIEKMVLRFPELSKMMASK' A
#
# COMPACT_ATOMS: atom_id res chain seq x y z
N MET A 1 15.38 5.23 1.39
CA MET A 1 14.87 6.07 0.32
C MET A 1 13.39 5.85 0.13
N SER A 2 12.66 6.93 0.01
CA SER A 2 11.21 6.86 -0.09
C SER A 2 10.75 6.11 -1.34
N ASN A 3 11.53 6.21 -2.44
CA ASN A 3 11.14 5.52 -3.67
C ASN A 3 11.04 4.02 -3.48
N GLN A 4 11.98 3.44 -2.75
CA GLN A 4 11.96 2.01 -2.52
C GLN A 4 10.80 1.61 -1.61
N THR A 5 10.50 2.44 -0.62
CA THR A 5 9.38 2.17 0.27
C THR A 5 8.07 2.18 -0.50
N ASN A 6 7.85 3.20 -1.34
CA ASN A 6 6.66 3.28 -2.15
C ASN A 6 6.53 2.06 -3.06
N LYS A 7 7.64 1.68 -3.68
CA LYS A 7 7.65 0.56 -4.60
C LYS A 7 7.29 -0.74 -3.90
N LEU A 8 7.86 -0.96 -2.71
CA LEU A 8 7.56 -2.17 -1.96
C LEU A 8 6.09 -2.25 -1.60
N ILE A 9 5.54 -1.16 -1.13
CA ILE A 9 4.15 -1.13 -0.72
C ILE A 9 3.24 -1.36 -1.92
N ILE A 10 3.48 -0.67 -3.01
CA ILE A 10 2.65 -0.81 -4.21
C ILE A 10 2.78 -2.22 -4.78
N ASN A 11 3.99 -2.76 -4.83
CA ASN A 11 4.18 -4.13 -5.32
C ASN A 11 3.43 -5.13 -4.46
N SER A 12 3.46 -4.95 -3.14
CA SER A 12 2.73 -5.82 -2.24
C SER A 12 1.23 -5.76 -2.51
N LEU A 13 0.71 -4.57 -2.70
CA LEU A 13 -0.71 -4.40 -2.96
C LEU A 13 -1.10 -5.00 -4.31
N GLU A 14 -0.29 -4.79 -5.32
CA GLU A 14 -0.59 -5.35 -6.63
C GLU A 14 -0.49 -6.86 -6.62
N TYR A 15 0.47 -7.40 -5.89
CA TYR A 15 0.60 -8.84 -5.77
C TYR A 15 -0.60 -9.45 -5.03
N THR A 16 -0.99 -8.82 -3.95
CA THR A 16 -2.05 -9.36 -3.11
C THR A 16 -3.43 -9.21 -3.74
N PHE A 17 -3.70 -8.08 -4.36
CA PHE A 17 -5.05 -7.77 -4.86
C PHE A 17 -5.15 -7.76 -6.38
N GLY A 18 -4.04 -7.77 -7.08
CA GLY A 18 -4.03 -7.77 -8.53
C GLY A 18 -3.68 -6.43 -9.16
N SER A 19 -4.14 -5.34 -8.56
CA SER A 19 -3.84 -4.01 -9.06
C SER A 19 -4.14 -3.02 -7.95
N ILE A 20 -3.64 -1.78 -8.10
CA ILE A 20 -3.96 -0.77 -7.10
C ILE A 20 -5.44 -0.40 -7.14
N HIS A 21 -6.07 -0.54 -8.29
CA HIS A 21 -7.51 -0.30 -8.40
C HIS A 21 -8.28 -1.29 -7.52
N LYS A 22 -7.93 -2.56 -7.63
CA LYS A 22 -8.58 -3.58 -6.80
C LYS A 22 -8.21 -3.40 -5.35
N ALA A 23 -6.96 -3.03 -5.08
CA ALA A 23 -6.53 -2.80 -3.71
C ALA A 23 -7.33 -1.67 -3.08
N SER A 24 -7.61 -0.60 -3.82
CA SER A 24 -8.36 0.53 -3.28
C SER A 24 -9.77 0.11 -2.87
N LYS A 25 -10.36 -0.81 -3.59
CA LYS A 25 -11.69 -1.30 -3.23
C LYS A 25 -11.64 -2.10 -1.95
N GLN A 26 -10.62 -2.92 -1.78
CA GLN A 26 -10.47 -3.74 -0.58
C GLN A 26 -10.11 -2.89 0.64
N LEU A 27 -9.42 -1.79 0.41
CA LEU A 27 -8.97 -0.90 1.48
C LEU A 27 -9.89 0.31 1.62
N HIS A 28 -11.12 0.18 1.20
CA HIS A 28 -12.09 1.26 1.29
C HIS A 28 -12.20 1.74 2.73
N GLY A 29 -12.12 3.06 2.91
CA GLY A 29 -12.15 3.62 4.24
C GLY A 29 -10.78 3.80 4.87
N VAL A 30 -9.76 3.13 4.35
CA VAL A 30 -8.40 3.28 4.83
C VAL A 30 -7.60 4.15 3.88
N VAL A 31 -7.65 3.82 2.59
CA VAL A 31 -6.93 4.57 1.57
C VAL A 31 -7.74 4.48 0.28
N ASN A 32 -7.70 5.54 -0.52
CA ASN A 32 -8.44 5.55 -1.77
C ASN A 32 -7.50 5.40 -2.95
N TYR A 33 -8.08 5.25 -4.14
CA TYR A 33 -7.30 5.03 -5.35
C TYR A 33 -6.34 6.19 -5.64
N SER A 34 -6.81 7.41 -5.46
CA SER A 34 -5.97 8.59 -5.72
C SER A 34 -4.70 8.55 -4.89
N THR A 35 -4.84 8.17 -3.61
CA THR A 35 -3.69 8.09 -2.73
C THR A 35 -2.73 7.00 -3.19
N LEU A 36 -3.26 5.83 -3.55
CA LEU A 36 -2.42 4.75 -4.05
C LEU A 36 -1.72 5.14 -5.34
N TRP A 37 -2.41 5.86 -6.20
CA TRP A 37 -1.82 6.33 -7.44
C TRP A 37 -0.63 7.26 -7.16
N ARG A 38 -0.78 8.14 -6.18
CA ARG A 38 0.29 9.05 -5.82
C ARG A 38 1.49 8.29 -5.26
N TRP A 39 1.24 7.26 -4.47
CA TRP A 39 2.34 6.43 -3.98
C TRP A 39 3.05 5.73 -5.13
N LYS A 40 2.29 5.22 -6.08
CA LYS A 40 2.87 4.51 -7.21
C LYS A 40 3.76 5.41 -8.05
N HIS A 41 3.38 6.67 -8.18
CA HIS A 41 4.12 7.63 -8.99
C HIS A 41 5.05 8.51 -8.16
N ASN A 42 5.28 8.14 -6.92
CA ASN A 42 6.20 8.86 -6.03
C ASN A 42 5.83 10.32 -5.81
N LYS A 43 4.52 10.61 -5.87
CA LYS A 43 4.04 11.96 -5.59
C LYS A 43 3.81 12.16 -4.10
N GLN A 44 3.73 11.09 -3.35
CA GLN A 44 3.43 11.13 -1.94
C GLN A 44 3.99 9.89 -1.28
N THR A 45 4.41 10.01 -0.03
CA THR A 45 4.94 8.88 0.73
C THR A 45 3.88 8.42 1.72
N PRO A 46 3.64 7.11 1.82
CA PRO A 46 2.69 6.60 2.82
C PRO A 46 3.16 6.94 4.23
N ASN A 47 2.22 7.31 5.09
CA ASN A 47 2.60 7.51 6.47
C ASN A 47 2.36 6.23 7.27
N LEU A 48 3.03 6.16 8.42
CA LEU A 48 3.00 4.95 9.24
C LEU A 48 1.59 4.62 9.71
N ALA A 49 0.82 5.61 10.06
CA ALA A 49 -0.54 5.36 10.56
C ALA A 49 -1.40 4.67 9.50
N THR A 50 -1.27 5.11 8.26
CA THR A 50 -2.03 4.49 7.18
C THR A 50 -1.57 3.06 6.95
N ILE A 51 -0.24 2.84 6.97
CA ILE A 51 0.30 1.50 6.78
C ILE A 51 -0.20 0.57 7.88
N GLU A 52 -0.22 1.04 9.12
CA GLU A 52 -0.69 0.24 10.23
C GLU A 52 -2.16 -0.16 10.06
N LYS A 53 -2.98 0.77 9.59
CA LYS A 53 -4.38 0.47 9.36
C LYS A 53 -4.55 -0.58 8.26
N MET A 54 -3.73 -0.50 7.22
CA MET A 54 -3.76 -1.48 6.15
C MET A 54 -3.40 -2.86 6.67
N VAL A 55 -2.36 -2.93 7.49
CA VAL A 55 -1.90 -4.20 8.04
C VAL A 55 -2.92 -4.80 8.99
N LEU A 56 -3.58 -3.97 9.78
CA LEU A 56 -4.63 -4.46 10.67
C LEU A 56 -5.78 -5.09 9.88
N ARG A 57 -6.09 -4.50 8.75
CA ARG A 57 -7.17 -5.00 7.90
C ARG A 57 -6.77 -6.25 7.14
N PHE A 58 -5.53 -6.29 6.68
CA PHE A 58 -5.00 -7.40 5.91
C PHE A 58 -3.62 -7.75 6.46
N PRO A 59 -3.58 -8.61 7.50
CA PRO A 59 -2.31 -8.94 8.15
C PRO A 59 -1.25 -9.51 7.22
N GLU A 60 -1.66 -10.10 6.12
CA GLU A 60 -0.70 -10.65 5.16
C GLU A 60 0.19 -9.57 4.56
N LEU A 61 -0.24 -8.30 4.59
CA LEU A 61 0.57 -7.22 4.07
C LEU A 61 1.79 -6.95 4.92
N SER A 62 1.69 -7.19 6.23
CA SER A 62 2.84 -6.95 7.11
C SER A 62 3.98 -7.90 6.78
N LYS A 63 3.65 -9.10 6.38
CA LYS A 63 4.65 -10.09 6.02
C LYS A 63 5.49 -9.61 4.85
N MET A 64 4.84 -9.02 3.86
CA MET A 64 5.56 -8.55 2.68
C MET A 64 6.34 -7.29 2.96
N MET A 65 5.77 -6.40 3.75
CA MET A 65 6.42 -5.12 4.07
C MET A 65 7.59 -5.30 5.01
N ALA A 66 7.54 -6.32 5.85
CA ALA A 66 8.60 -6.57 6.81
C ALA A 66 9.75 -7.36 6.23
N SER A 67 9.54 -8.01 5.10
CA SER A 67 10.61 -8.79 4.51
C SER A 67 11.61 -7.86 3.83
N LYS A 68 12.83 -8.08 4.04
CA LYS A 68 13.86 -7.23 3.46
C LYS A 68 15.11 -8.01 3.28
#